data_d27a8567d239724d824075eec35d5837
#
_entry.id   d27a8567d239724d824075eec35d5837
#
_cell.length_a   1.000
_cell.length_b   1.000
_cell.length_c   1.000
_cell.angle_alpha   90.00
_cell.angle_beta   90.00
_cell.angle_gamma   90.00
#
_symmetry.space_group_name_H-M   'P 1'
#
loop_
_entity.id
_entity.type
_entity.pdbx_description
1 polymer ?
#
loop_
_entity_poly.entity_id
_entity_poly.type
_entity_poly.pdbx_seq_one_letter_code
_entity_poly.pdbx_strand_id
1 'polypeptide(L)'
;DVGGSVILLSATLPMKQKQKLLDTYGLHTDPVENNSAYPLINWRGVNGAQRFDLLAHPEQLPPRFSIQPEPIYLADMLPDLTMLERMIAAANAGAQVCLICNLVDVAQVCYQRLKELNNTQVDIDLFHARFTLNDRREKENRVISDFGKNGERNVGRILVATQVVEQSLDVDFDWLITQH
;
A
#
# COMPACT_ATOMS: atom_id res chain seq x y z
N ASP A 1 -18.61 -30.14 -14.82
CA ASP A 1 -19.15 -28.75 -14.87
C ASP A 1 -20.13 -28.59 -13.72
N VAL A 2 -19.72 -27.82 -12.71
CA VAL A 2 -20.55 -27.56 -11.51
C VAL A 2 -21.28 -26.21 -11.58
N GLY A 3 -21.25 -25.52 -12.73
CA GLY A 3 -21.97 -24.28 -12.95
C GLY A 3 -21.52 -23.09 -12.08
N GLY A 4 -20.27 -23.12 -11.60
CA GLY A 4 -19.72 -22.05 -10.78
C GLY A 4 -19.22 -20.86 -11.59
N SER A 5 -19.26 -19.66 -10.98
CA SER A 5 -18.64 -18.45 -11.50
C SER A 5 -17.30 -18.19 -10.79
N VAL A 6 -16.31 -17.69 -11.51
CA VAL A 6 -14.98 -17.36 -10.98
C VAL A 6 -14.71 -15.89 -11.22
N ILE A 7 -14.28 -15.16 -10.18
CA ILE A 7 -13.83 -13.77 -10.25
C ILE A 7 -12.36 -13.75 -9.83
N LEU A 8 -11.50 -13.24 -10.70
CA LEU A 8 -10.06 -13.07 -10.44
C LEU A 8 -9.75 -11.58 -10.39
N LEU A 9 -9.23 -11.12 -9.26
CA LEU A 9 -8.83 -9.73 -9.04
C LEU A 9 -7.30 -9.67 -8.91
N SER A 10 -6.67 -8.75 -9.61
CA SER A 10 -5.23 -8.49 -9.49
C SER A 10 -4.90 -7.04 -9.79
N ALA A 11 -4.09 -6.43 -8.95
CA ALA A 11 -3.55 -5.09 -9.20
C ALA A 11 -2.37 -5.13 -10.18
N THR A 12 -1.59 -6.22 -10.18
CA THR A 12 -0.36 -6.36 -10.97
C THR A 12 -0.30 -7.74 -11.60
N LEU A 13 -0.90 -7.90 -12.77
CA LEU A 13 -0.88 -9.16 -13.49
C LEU A 13 0.04 -9.08 -14.71
N PRO A 14 1.20 -9.78 -14.72
CA PRO A 14 2.09 -9.81 -15.88
C PRO A 14 1.37 -10.32 -17.14
N MET A 15 1.67 -9.75 -18.29
CA MET A 15 0.98 -10.04 -19.56
C MET A 15 0.94 -11.53 -19.89
N LYS A 16 2.06 -12.25 -19.64
CA LYS A 16 2.10 -13.72 -19.89
C LYS A 16 1.13 -14.51 -19.00
N GLN A 17 0.97 -14.10 -17.74
CA GLN A 17 0.01 -14.73 -16.82
C GLN A 17 -1.42 -14.36 -17.18
N LYS A 18 -1.65 -13.08 -17.51
CA LYS A 18 -2.94 -12.61 -18.02
C LYS A 18 -3.40 -13.44 -19.22
N GLN A 19 -2.52 -13.64 -20.22
CA GLN A 19 -2.85 -14.42 -21.39
C GLN A 19 -3.21 -15.86 -21.05
N LYS A 20 -2.41 -16.53 -20.18
CA LYS A 20 -2.73 -17.89 -19.73
C LYS A 20 -4.10 -18.00 -19.07
N LEU A 21 -4.47 -17.02 -18.23
CA LEU A 21 -5.80 -17.00 -17.60
C LEU A 21 -6.90 -16.81 -18.65
N LEU A 22 -6.75 -15.86 -19.55
CA LEU A 22 -7.70 -15.63 -20.65
C LEU A 22 -7.89 -16.90 -21.49
N ASP A 23 -6.81 -17.56 -21.86
CA ASP A 23 -6.83 -18.82 -22.63
C ASP A 23 -7.53 -19.93 -21.84
N THR A 24 -7.20 -20.09 -20.57
CA THR A 24 -7.78 -21.14 -19.70
C THR A 24 -9.29 -21.00 -19.56
N TYR A 25 -9.78 -19.77 -19.45
CA TYR A 25 -11.23 -19.51 -19.34
C TYR A 25 -11.89 -19.26 -20.69
N GLY A 26 -11.17 -19.50 -21.80
CA GLY A 26 -11.71 -19.34 -23.15
C GLY A 26 -12.11 -17.90 -23.49
N LEU A 27 -11.47 -16.95 -22.87
CA LEU A 27 -11.55 -15.53 -23.17
C LEU A 27 -10.61 -15.19 -24.35
N HIS A 28 -10.67 -15.97 -25.44
CA HIS A 28 -9.91 -15.67 -26.65
C HIS A 28 -10.50 -14.37 -27.24
N THR A 29 -9.93 -13.28 -26.83
CA THR A 29 -10.02 -12.05 -27.61
C THR A 29 -8.93 -12.15 -28.68
N ASP A 30 -9.22 -11.64 -29.87
CA ASP A 30 -8.21 -11.45 -30.92
C ASP A 30 -6.91 -10.95 -30.34
N PRO A 31 -5.72 -11.35 -30.92
CA PRO A 31 -4.43 -11.10 -30.35
C PRO A 31 -4.42 -9.69 -29.79
N VAL A 32 -4.40 -9.63 -28.48
CA VAL A 32 -4.56 -8.42 -27.72
C VAL A 32 -3.55 -7.44 -28.28
N GLU A 33 -4.00 -6.50 -29.05
CA GLU A 33 -3.27 -5.24 -29.21
C GLU A 33 -2.68 -4.97 -27.85
N ASN A 34 -1.41 -4.62 -27.76
CA ASN A 34 -0.62 -4.33 -26.56
C ASN A 34 -1.33 -3.31 -25.65
N ASN A 35 -2.55 -3.63 -25.28
CA ASN A 35 -3.42 -2.74 -24.54
C ASN A 35 -3.08 -2.87 -23.06
N SER A 36 -2.21 -1.98 -22.62
CA SER A 36 -1.86 -1.72 -21.24
C SER A 36 -2.96 -0.98 -20.46
N ALA A 37 -4.22 -1.00 -20.95
CA ALA A 37 -5.32 -0.38 -20.24
C ALA A 37 -5.43 -0.95 -18.83
N TYR A 38 -5.48 -0.07 -17.85
CA TYR A 38 -5.65 -0.34 -16.43
C TYR A 38 -6.45 0.80 -15.80
N PRO A 39 -7.51 0.52 -15.06
CA PRO A 39 -8.15 -0.77 -14.80
C PRO A 39 -8.89 -1.37 -16.02
N LEU A 40 -8.93 -2.69 -16.11
CA LEU A 40 -9.55 -3.42 -17.21
C LEU A 40 -10.35 -4.62 -16.69
N ILE A 41 -11.60 -4.76 -17.12
CA ILE A 41 -12.44 -5.91 -16.81
C ILE A 41 -12.57 -6.77 -18.08
N ASN A 42 -12.26 -8.06 -17.96
CA ASN A 42 -12.56 -9.04 -18.97
C ASN A 42 -13.50 -10.08 -18.37
N TRP A 43 -14.56 -10.43 -19.07
CA TRP A 43 -15.47 -11.49 -18.60
C TRP A 43 -15.96 -12.34 -19.74
N ARG A 44 -16.35 -13.57 -19.42
CA ARG A 44 -17.04 -14.47 -20.31
C ARG A 44 -18.35 -14.91 -19.68
N GLY A 45 -19.43 -14.72 -20.38
CA GLY A 45 -20.75 -15.21 -20.01
C GLY A 45 -21.36 -16.04 -21.14
N VAL A 46 -22.63 -16.33 -21.01
CA VAL A 46 -23.42 -17.06 -22.03
C VAL A 46 -23.44 -16.37 -23.40
N ASN A 47 -23.25 -15.06 -23.43
CA ASN A 47 -23.22 -14.23 -24.64
C ASN A 47 -21.82 -14.05 -25.23
N GLY A 48 -20.84 -14.84 -24.81
CA GLY A 48 -19.45 -14.78 -25.27
C GLY A 48 -18.54 -13.98 -24.37
N ALA A 49 -17.34 -13.66 -24.87
CA ALA A 49 -16.33 -12.88 -24.17
C ALA A 49 -16.57 -11.38 -24.41
N GLN A 50 -16.41 -10.59 -23.37
CA GLN A 50 -16.55 -9.14 -23.42
C GLN A 50 -15.41 -8.48 -22.64
N ARG A 51 -15.14 -7.23 -22.98
CA ARG A 51 -14.11 -6.40 -22.38
C ARG A 51 -14.69 -5.02 -22.06
N PHE A 52 -14.33 -4.52 -20.88
CA PHE A 52 -14.69 -3.18 -20.46
C PHE A 52 -13.44 -2.42 -20.02
N ASP A 53 -13.12 -1.36 -20.73
CA ASP A 53 -12.00 -0.47 -20.44
C ASP A 53 -12.50 0.69 -19.59
N LEU A 54 -12.11 0.70 -18.32
CA LEU A 54 -12.50 1.75 -17.37
C LEU A 54 -11.87 3.11 -17.71
N LEU A 55 -10.77 3.17 -18.47
CA LEU A 55 -10.21 4.45 -18.92
C LEU A 55 -11.13 5.20 -19.90
N ALA A 56 -12.01 4.47 -20.56
CA ALA A 56 -13.05 5.08 -21.42
C ALA A 56 -14.20 5.70 -20.59
N HIS A 57 -14.23 5.45 -19.28
CA HIS A 57 -15.26 5.89 -18.35
C HIS A 57 -14.63 6.63 -17.15
N PRO A 58 -14.05 7.82 -17.35
CA PRO A 58 -13.30 8.54 -16.32
C PRO A 58 -14.15 8.89 -15.09
N GLU A 59 -15.47 8.99 -15.24
CA GLU A 59 -16.42 9.22 -14.14
C GLU A 59 -16.49 8.05 -13.14
N GLN A 60 -16.05 6.86 -13.54
CA GLN A 60 -16.03 5.64 -12.69
C GLN A 60 -14.67 5.39 -12.05
N LEU A 61 -13.67 6.20 -12.40
CA LEU A 61 -12.34 6.07 -11.83
C LEU A 61 -12.23 6.86 -10.51
N PRO A 62 -11.47 6.33 -9.53
CA PRO A 62 -11.15 7.12 -8.35
C PRO A 62 -10.34 8.37 -8.73
N PRO A 63 -10.35 9.40 -7.89
CA PRO A 63 -9.51 10.58 -8.09
C PRO A 63 -8.04 10.19 -8.32
N ARG A 64 -7.39 10.84 -9.28
CA ARG A 64 -5.96 10.63 -9.51
C ARG A 64 -5.16 11.50 -8.57
N PHE A 65 -4.21 10.88 -7.88
CA PHE A 65 -3.22 11.58 -7.06
C PHE A 65 -1.89 11.61 -7.80
N SER A 66 -1.18 12.73 -7.66
CA SER A 66 0.20 12.84 -8.13
C SER A 66 1.12 12.38 -7.00
N ILE A 67 1.94 11.37 -7.27
CA ILE A 67 2.98 10.90 -6.34
C ILE A 67 4.30 11.47 -6.83
N GLN A 68 5.06 12.09 -5.92
CA GLN A 68 6.40 12.60 -6.19
C GLN A 68 7.42 11.68 -5.50
N PRO A 69 8.09 10.77 -6.22
CA PRO A 69 9.13 9.93 -5.64
C PRO A 69 10.40 10.74 -5.41
N GLU A 70 10.97 10.64 -4.22
CA GLU A 70 12.27 11.21 -3.85
C GLU A 70 13.22 10.06 -3.48
N PRO A 71 14.26 9.74 -4.27
CA PRO A 71 15.22 8.72 -3.92
C PRO A 71 16.11 9.21 -2.78
N ILE A 72 16.29 8.36 -1.75
CA ILE A 72 17.10 8.63 -0.58
C ILE A 72 18.14 7.51 -0.45
N TYR A 73 19.39 7.88 -0.31
CA TYR A 73 20.47 6.91 -0.07
C TYR A 73 20.61 6.70 1.43
N LEU A 74 20.55 5.45 1.86
CA LEU A 74 20.72 5.06 3.25
C LEU A 74 22.12 4.51 3.47
N ALA A 75 22.83 5.01 4.48
CA ALA A 75 24.00 4.36 5.01
C ALA A 75 23.55 3.34 6.08
N ASP A 76 24.09 2.12 6.02
CA ASP A 76 23.79 1.06 6.98
C ASP A 76 22.30 0.74 7.19
N MET A 77 21.48 0.89 6.14
CA MET A 77 20.05 0.62 6.15
C MET A 77 19.22 1.52 7.10
N LEU A 78 19.81 2.53 7.70
CA LEU A 78 19.13 3.43 8.63
C LEU A 78 18.99 4.82 8.03
N PRO A 79 17.83 5.47 8.19
CA PRO A 79 17.69 6.88 7.90
C PRO A 79 18.68 7.72 8.72
N ASP A 80 19.23 8.74 8.11
CA ASP A 80 20.07 9.69 8.82
C ASP A 80 19.24 10.59 9.77
N LEU A 81 19.95 11.35 10.60
CA LEU A 81 19.30 12.25 11.57
C LEU A 81 18.36 13.26 10.88
N THR A 82 18.80 13.81 9.76
CA THR A 82 18.05 14.81 9.00
C THR A 82 16.71 14.24 8.51
N MET A 83 16.69 12.99 8.06
CA MET A 83 15.46 12.33 7.64
C MET A 83 14.51 12.10 8.81
N LEU A 84 15.01 11.63 9.96
CA LEU A 84 14.18 11.43 11.15
C LEU A 84 13.58 12.75 11.65
N GLU A 85 14.35 13.84 11.62
CA GLU A 85 13.86 15.18 11.96
C GLU A 85 12.80 15.67 10.97
N ARG A 86 12.99 15.43 9.67
CA ARG A 86 11.98 15.75 8.63
C ARG A 86 10.67 14.99 8.88
N MET A 87 10.73 13.69 9.28
CA MET A 87 9.54 12.92 9.61
C MET A 87 8.78 13.52 10.79
N ILE A 88 9.49 13.88 11.86
CA ILE A 88 8.90 14.52 13.04
C ILE A 88 8.29 15.89 12.66
N ALA A 89 9.00 16.68 11.86
CA ALA A 89 8.51 17.98 11.41
C ALA A 89 7.24 17.85 10.56
N ALA A 90 7.19 16.88 9.64
CA ALA A 90 6.01 16.61 8.83
C ALA A 90 4.81 16.18 9.68
N ALA A 91 5.02 15.29 10.64
CA ALA A 91 3.98 14.88 11.57
C ALA A 91 3.52 16.02 12.47
N ASN A 92 4.41 16.88 12.95
CA ASN A 92 4.02 18.10 13.66
C ASN A 92 3.17 19.06 12.83
N ALA A 93 3.35 19.05 11.51
CA ALA A 93 2.53 19.81 10.58
C ALA A 93 1.19 19.11 10.23
N GLY A 94 0.90 17.95 10.83
CA GLY A 94 -0.35 17.21 10.66
C GLY A 94 -0.27 16.02 9.69
N ALA A 95 0.91 15.74 9.11
CA ALA A 95 1.04 14.64 8.15
C ALA A 95 0.98 13.26 8.82
N GLN A 96 0.38 12.31 8.10
CA GLN A 96 0.44 10.88 8.41
C GLN A 96 1.66 10.27 7.72
N VAL A 97 2.70 9.96 8.50
CA VAL A 97 4.00 9.50 7.98
C VAL A 97 4.17 8.01 8.23
N CYS A 98 4.60 7.24 7.23
CA CYS A 98 4.95 5.84 7.40
C CYS A 98 6.37 5.55 6.91
N LEU A 99 7.15 4.87 7.75
CA LEU A 99 8.47 4.31 7.42
C LEU A 99 8.36 2.79 7.36
N ILE A 100 8.54 2.21 6.18
CA ILE A 100 8.55 0.75 5.97
C ILE A 100 9.99 0.27 5.90
N CYS A 101 10.37 -0.56 6.85
CA CYS A 101 11.69 -1.18 6.94
C CYS A 101 11.64 -2.64 6.46
N ASN A 102 12.72 -3.11 5.82
CA ASN A 102 12.82 -4.51 5.37
C ASN A 102 13.01 -5.50 6.53
N LEU A 103 13.61 -5.06 7.62
CA LEU A 103 13.92 -5.89 8.78
C LEU A 103 13.26 -5.34 10.04
N VAL A 104 12.79 -6.26 10.90
CA VAL A 104 12.17 -5.90 12.18
C VAL A 104 13.16 -5.17 13.10
N ASP A 105 14.40 -5.62 13.13
CA ASP A 105 15.42 -5.02 13.99
C ASP A 105 15.74 -3.57 13.55
N VAL A 106 15.75 -3.30 12.24
CA VAL A 106 15.89 -1.94 11.69
C VAL A 106 14.68 -1.08 12.07
N ALA A 107 13.47 -1.62 11.96
CA ALA A 107 12.24 -0.91 12.35
C ALA A 107 12.27 -0.53 13.84
N GLN A 108 12.71 -1.45 14.70
CA GLN A 108 12.84 -1.19 16.14
C GLN A 108 13.86 -0.09 16.43
N VAL A 109 15.02 -0.11 15.77
CA VAL A 109 16.05 0.93 15.92
C VAL A 109 15.53 2.29 15.44
N CYS A 110 14.87 2.35 14.30
CA CYS A 110 14.26 3.58 13.79
C CYS A 110 13.21 4.13 14.75
N TYR A 111 12.34 3.26 15.28
CA TYR A 111 11.33 3.64 16.25
C TYR A 111 11.97 4.24 17.52
N GLN A 112 12.99 3.60 18.08
CA GLN A 112 13.69 4.11 19.26
C GLN A 112 14.33 5.47 19.01
N ARG A 113 15.04 5.63 17.89
CA ARG A 113 15.65 6.92 17.51
C ARG A 113 14.61 8.03 17.35
N LEU A 114 13.48 7.74 16.70
CA LEU A 114 12.38 8.69 16.56
C LEU A 114 11.81 9.08 17.92
N LYS A 115 11.64 8.13 18.83
CA LYS A 115 11.18 8.41 20.21
C LYS A 115 12.15 9.28 21.00
N GLU A 116 13.46 9.04 20.87
CA GLU A 116 14.52 9.82 21.54
C GLU A 116 14.60 11.26 21.00
N LEU A 117 14.43 11.42 19.67
CA LEU A 117 14.43 12.73 19.00
C LEU A 117 13.14 13.51 19.19
N ASN A 118 12.05 12.82 19.45
CA ASN A 118 10.72 13.42 19.55
C ASN A 118 10.58 14.22 20.87
N ASN A 119 10.88 15.48 20.82
CA ASN A 119 10.64 16.46 21.90
C ASN A 119 9.26 17.12 21.82
N THR A 120 8.39 16.63 20.94
CA THR A 120 7.04 17.10 20.68
C THR A 120 6.01 16.06 21.15
N GLN A 121 4.73 16.31 20.93
CA GLN A 121 3.65 15.37 21.27
C GLN A 121 3.21 14.49 20.09
N VAL A 122 4.04 14.36 19.04
CA VAL A 122 3.74 13.48 17.91
C VAL A 122 3.64 12.04 18.40
N ASP A 123 2.53 11.40 18.07
CA ASP A 123 2.37 9.97 18.36
C ASP A 123 3.21 9.14 17.36
N ILE A 124 4.03 8.25 17.89
CA ILE A 124 4.90 7.38 17.09
C ILE A 124 4.62 5.94 17.51
N ASP A 125 4.16 5.12 16.57
CA ASP A 125 3.88 3.70 16.80
C ASP A 125 4.77 2.78 15.96
N LEU A 126 4.84 1.51 16.38
CA LEU A 126 5.63 0.45 15.75
C LEU A 126 4.75 -0.75 15.41
N PHE A 127 4.83 -1.23 14.15
CA PHE A 127 4.07 -2.38 13.70
C PHE A 127 4.90 -3.36 12.86
N HIS A 128 5.05 -4.61 13.35
CA HIS A 128 5.79 -5.67 12.67
C HIS A 128 5.22 -7.07 12.97
N ALA A 129 5.71 -8.10 12.28
CA ALA A 129 5.17 -9.45 12.37
C ALA A 129 5.54 -10.23 13.66
N ARG A 130 6.49 -9.75 14.46
CA ARG A 130 6.97 -10.46 15.69
C ARG A 130 6.09 -10.22 16.93
N PHE A 131 4.99 -9.49 16.82
CA PHE A 131 4.03 -9.36 17.93
C PHE A 131 3.27 -10.68 18.13
N THR A 132 2.83 -10.93 19.38
CA THR A 132 1.91 -12.04 19.65
C THR A 132 0.60 -11.86 18.87
N LEU A 133 -0.17 -12.93 18.70
CA LEU A 133 -1.41 -12.85 17.90
C LEU A 133 -2.41 -11.83 18.47
N ASN A 134 -2.51 -11.74 19.80
CA ASN A 134 -3.40 -10.79 20.46
C ASN A 134 -2.91 -9.36 20.31
N ASP A 135 -1.63 -9.11 20.64
CA ASP A 135 -1.02 -7.79 20.50
C ASP A 135 -1.07 -7.30 19.05
N ARG A 136 -0.89 -8.22 18.08
CA ARG A 136 -0.98 -7.91 16.67
C ARG A 136 -2.37 -7.41 16.27
N ARG A 137 -3.45 -8.07 16.74
CA ARG A 137 -4.82 -7.63 16.44
C ARG A 137 -5.12 -6.25 17.05
N GLU A 138 -4.69 -6.00 18.26
CA GLU A 138 -4.85 -4.70 18.90
C GLU A 138 -4.12 -3.60 18.11
N LYS A 139 -2.88 -3.88 17.70
CA LYS A 139 -2.11 -2.95 16.88
C LYS A 139 -2.69 -2.75 15.48
N GLU A 140 -3.17 -3.80 14.82
CA GLU A 140 -3.87 -3.69 13.53
C GLU A 140 -5.10 -2.77 13.65
N ASN A 141 -5.92 -2.97 14.68
CA ASN A 141 -7.09 -2.12 14.92
C ASN A 141 -6.70 -0.67 15.18
N ARG A 142 -5.63 -0.45 15.96
CA ARG A 142 -5.12 0.90 16.21
C ARG A 142 -4.60 1.55 14.93
N VAL A 143 -3.79 0.85 14.16
CA VAL A 143 -3.26 1.36 12.87
C VAL A 143 -4.41 1.71 11.91
N ILE A 144 -5.44 0.86 11.81
CA ILE A 144 -6.63 1.15 10.99
C ILE A 144 -7.39 2.37 11.53
N SER A 145 -7.55 2.49 12.85
CA SER A 145 -8.21 3.65 13.47
C SER A 145 -7.46 4.94 13.21
N ASP A 146 -6.13 4.91 13.32
CA ASP A 146 -5.29 6.10 13.28
C ASP A 146 -4.95 6.52 11.84
N PHE A 147 -4.69 5.56 10.95
CA PHE A 147 -4.21 5.80 9.58
C PHE A 147 -5.19 5.35 8.49
N GLY A 148 -6.32 4.77 8.85
CA GLY A 148 -7.33 4.35 7.88
C GLY A 148 -8.07 5.53 7.26
N LYS A 149 -8.84 5.25 6.22
CA LYS A 149 -9.61 6.25 5.45
C LYS A 149 -10.52 7.14 6.32
N ASN A 150 -11.00 6.61 7.44
CA ASN A 150 -11.86 7.33 8.39
C ASN A 150 -11.10 7.80 9.64
N GLY A 151 -9.78 7.73 9.64
CA GLY A 151 -8.94 8.18 10.75
C GLY A 151 -8.94 9.69 10.94
N GLU A 152 -8.55 10.14 12.14
CA GLU A 152 -8.41 11.55 12.43
C GLU A 152 -7.21 12.16 11.69
N ARG A 153 -7.46 12.83 10.57
CA ARG A 153 -6.44 13.47 9.74
C ARG A 153 -5.89 14.80 10.30
N ASN A 154 -6.48 15.30 11.39
CA ASN A 154 -6.07 16.57 11.98
C ASN A 154 -4.86 16.45 12.93
N VAL A 155 -4.45 15.24 13.25
CA VAL A 155 -3.33 14.97 14.16
C VAL A 155 -2.30 14.16 13.39
N GLY A 156 -1.13 14.75 13.17
CA GLY A 156 -0.05 14.04 12.50
C GLY A 156 0.56 12.95 13.38
N ARG A 157 0.90 11.83 12.76
CA ARG A 157 1.43 10.64 13.42
C ARG A 157 2.55 10.01 12.60
N ILE A 158 3.36 9.19 13.23
CA ILE A 158 4.39 8.41 12.56
C ILE A 158 4.16 6.93 12.86
N LEU A 159 4.08 6.12 11.81
CA LEU A 159 4.12 4.67 11.90
C LEU A 159 5.45 4.15 11.39
N VAL A 160 6.20 3.43 12.21
CA VAL A 160 7.33 2.62 11.76
C VAL A 160 6.86 1.18 11.61
N ALA A 161 7.01 0.61 10.43
CA ALA A 161 6.49 -0.72 10.15
C ALA A 161 7.45 -1.56 9.31
N THR A 162 7.14 -2.84 9.18
CA THR A 162 7.67 -3.69 8.11
C THR A 162 6.59 -3.93 7.06
N GLN A 163 6.87 -4.69 6.00
CA GLN A 163 5.94 -4.98 4.90
C GLN A 163 4.59 -5.57 5.36
N VAL A 164 4.45 -5.93 6.63
CA VAL A 164 3.18 -6.40 7.19
C VAL A 164 2.04 -5.37 7.07
N VAL A 165 2.36 -4.08 7.02
CA VAL A 165 1.37 -3.01 6.86
C VAL A 165 0.76 -2.99 5.46
N GLU A 166 1.49 -3.46 4.44
CA GLU A 166 1.06 -3.45 3.05
C GLU A 166 0.06 -4.57 2.70
N GLN A 167 0.05 -5.65 3.49
CA GLN A 167 -0.64 -6.89 3.09
C GLN A 167 -2.11 -7.00 3.53
N SER A 168 -2.54 -6.20 4.50
CA SER A 168 -3.85 -6.47 5.15
C SER A 168 -4.60 -5.24 5.61
N LEU A 169 -4.04 -4.05 5.51
CA LEU A 169 -4.59 -2.85 6.12
C LEU A 169 -4.97 -1.82 5.06
N ASP A 170 -6.21 -1.33 5.13
CA ASP A 170 -6.67 -0.19 4.32
C ASP A 170 -6.26 1.12 5.03
N VAL A 171 -5.02 1.50 4.82
CA VAL A 171 -4.38 2.68 5.42
C VAL A 171 -3.94 3.66 4.34
N ASP A 172 -3.89 4.93 4.70
CA ASP A 172 -3.59 6.03 3.79
C ASP A 172 -2.60 7.00 4.46
N PHE A 173 -1.44 7.17 3.83
CA PHE A 173 -0.36 8.00 4.35
C PHE A 173 -0.12 9.20 3.42
N ASP A 174 0.19 10.34 4.01
CA ASP A 174 0.59 11.55 3.27
C ASP A 174 2.04 11.46 2.81
N TRP A 175 2.87 10.76 3.58
CA TRP A 175 4.28 10.52 3.26
C TRP A 175 4.68 9.10 3.58
N LEU A 176 5.00 8.33 2.53
CA LEU A 176 5.47 6.96 2.62
C LEU A 176 6.96 6.89 2.30
N ILE A 177 7.74 6.35 3.22
CA ILE A 177 9.18 6.09 3.07
C ILE A 177 9.37 4.58 3.09
N THR A 178 9.99 4.02 2.05
CA THR A 178 10.19 2.57 1.95
C THR A 178 11.62 2.24 1.58
N GLN A 179 12.15 1.19 2.19
CA GLN A 179 13.45 0.64 1.85
C GLN A 179 13.31 -0.35 0.68
N HIS A 180 14.17 -0.23 -0.33
CA HIS A 180 14.30 -1.16 -1.45
C HIS A 180 15.73 -1.70 -1.56
#